data_06a70a625cb6a28f8cc2fd75812ec758
#
_entry.id   06a70a625cb6a28f8cc2fd75812ec758
#
_cell.length_a   1.000
_cell.length_b   1.000
_cell.length_c   1.000
_cell.angle_alpha   90.00
_cell.angle_beta   90.00
_cell.angle_gamma   90.00
#
_symmetry.space_group_name_H-M   'P 1'
#
loop_
_entity.id
_entity.type
_entity.pdbx_description
1 polymer ?
#
loop_
_entity_poly.entity_id
_entity_poly.type
_entity_poly.pdbx_seq_one_letter_code
_entity_poly.pdbx_strand_id
1 'polypeptide(L)'
;MKKQLLREIIEKKEKKIEFAIITNLDNGESCIFERDKPINKNFEEHKEKIISQFDKKKNGIIEGTNIFVENYIRPIKVVIVGAVHIAQYLINFAKNLNFEISIIDPRGYFASKQRFPDIKVINKWPMEAFNEINTDQNTALIALTHDPKIDDPALQYALKNNFFYIGALGSKKTHANRCGRLKESGFTDEQISKIFGPIGIKLGGRSAPEIALSIIAQLVSEVYKK
;
A
#
# COMPACT_ATOMS: atom_id res chain seq x y z
N MET A 1 26.74 15.44 -7.57
CA MET A 1 25.74 14.76 -8.44
C MET A 1 25.68 15.49 -9.78
N LYS A 2 25.76 14.77 -10.91
CA LYS A 2 25.73 15.39 -12.25
C LYS A 2 24.33 15.98 -12.52
N LYS A 3 24.25 17.17 -13.17
CA LYS A 3 22.98 17.86 -13.48
C LYS A 3 21.97 16.97 -14.25
N GLN A 4 22.50 16.08 -15.10
CA GLN A 4 21.70 15.13 -15.88
C GLN A 4 21.01 14.09 -14.97
N LEU A 5 21.73 13.52 -14.00
CA LEU A 5 21.19 12.55 -13.04
C LEU A 5 20.05 13.17 -12.22
N LEU A 6 20.20 14.43 -11.79
CA LEU A 6 19.16 15.14 -11.05
C LEU A 6 17.88 15.31 -11.88
N ARG A 7 18.00 15.67 -13.16
CA ARG A 7 16.83 15.78 -14.06
C ARG A 7 16.10 14.45 -14.20
N GLU A 8 16.84 13.38 -14.39
CA GLU A 8 16.28 12.03 -14.52
C GLU A 8 15.56 11.56 -13.24
N ILE A 9 16.12 11.88 -12.07
CA ILE A 9 15.48 11.62 -10.77
C ILE A 9 14.15 12.35 -10.66
N ILE A 10 14.10 13.64 -11.01
CA ILE A 10 12.89 14.45 -10.96
C ILE A 10 11.82 13.86 -11.89
N GLU A 11 12.19 13.59 -13.13
CA GLU A 11 11.27 13.00 -14.13
C GLU A 11 10.67 11.66 -13.65
N LYS A 12 11.50 10.78 -13.07
CA LYS A 12 11.03 9.49 -12.56
C LYS A 12 10.11 9.64 -11.36
N LYS A 13 10.39 10.59 -10.45
CA LYS A 13 9.51 10.91 -9.32
C LYS A 13 8.15 11.42 -9.79
N GLU A 14 8.13 12.32 -10.76
CA GLU A 14 6.88 12.85 -11.35
C GLU A 14 6.04 11.74 -12.02
N LYS A 15 6.71 10.82 -12.71
CA LYS A 15 6.07 9.65 -13.35
C LYS A 15 5.74 8.52 -12.37
N LYS A 16 6.04 8.67 -11.08
CA LYS A 16 5.84 7.64 -10.04
C LYS A 16 6.49 6.29 -10.41
N ILE A 17 7.65 6.30 -11.06
CA ILE A 17 8.44 5.11 -11.39
C ILE A 17 9.27 4.72 -10.17
N GLU A 18 9.33 3.42 -9.84
CA GLU A 18 10.24 2.91 -8.80
C GLU A 18 11.67 2.80 -9.37
N PHE A 19 12.64 3.32 -8.62
CA PHE A 19 14.05 3.25 -8.96
C PHE A 19 14.92 3.36 -7.70
N ALA A 20 16.20 3.06 -7.82
CA ALA A 20 17.17 3.40 -6.79
C ALA A 20 18.29 4.29 -7.36
N ILE A 21 18.88 5.09 -6.51
CA ILE A 21 20.17 5.71 -6.76
C ILE A 21 21.22 4.83 -6.12
N ILE A 22 22.18 4.39 -6.93
CA ILE A 22 23.33 3.62 -6.48
C ILE A 22 24.53 4.54 -6.51
N THR A 23 25.26 4.62 -5.41
CA THR A 23 26.44 5.47 -5.27
C THR A 23 27.63 4.66 -4.77
N ASN A 24 28.71 4.70 -5.49
CA ASN A 24 30.01 4.24 -5.01
C ASN A 24 30.60 5.33 -4.11
N LEU A 25 30.79 5.04 -2.82
CA LEU A 25 31.27 6.00 -1.84
C LEU A 25 32.76 6.31 -1.94
N ASP A 26 33.55 5.47 -2.63
CA ASP A 26 34.99 5.71 -2.79
C ASP A 26 35.29 6.81 -3.82
N ASN A 27 34.53 6.84 -4.92
CA ASN A 27 34.75 7.76 -6.03
C ASN A 27 33.60 8.75 -6.29
N GLY A 28 32.46 8.60 -5.57
CA GLY A 28 31.28 9.44 -5.71
C GLY A 28 30.48 9.19 -7.01
N GLU A 29 30.80 8.15 -7.76
CA GLU A 29 30.05 7.80 -8.96
C GLU A 29 28.65 7.34 -8.57
N SER A 30 27.63 7.89 -9.26
CA SER A 30 26.22 7.57 -9.00
C SER A 30 25.48 7.29 -10.29
N CYS A 31 24.57 6.33 -10.27
CA CYS A 31 23.66 6.02 -11.36
C CYS A 31 22.27 5.66 -10.87
N ILE A 32 21.29 5.68 -11.78
CA ILE A 32 19.94 5.17 -11.53
C ILE A 32 19.91 3.69 -11.84
N PHE A 33 19.26 2.94 -10.96
CA PHE A 33 18.90 1.54 -11.14
C PHE A 33 17.38 1.39 -11.24
N GLU A 34 16.93 0.64 -12.22
CA GLU A 34 15.54 0.19 -12.38
C GLU A 34 15.54 -1.34 -12.52
N ARG A 35 14.58 -2.00 -11.89
CA ARG A 35 14.51 -3.46 -11.79
C ARG A 35 14.64 -4.18 -13.15
N ASP A 36 13.98 -3.63 -14.17
CA ASP A 36 13.84 -4.25 -15.49
C ASP A 36 14.81 -3.68 -16.53
N LYS A 37 15.78 -2.89 -16.09
CA LYS A 37 16.81 -2.30 -16.97
C LYS A 37 18.20 -2.84 -16.68
N PRO A 38 19.09 -2.85 -17.69
CA PRO A 38 20.49 -3.20 -17.48
C PRO A 38 21.12 -2.27 -16.43
N ILE A 39 21.89 -2.86 -15.51
CA ILE A 39 22.67 -2.09 -14.56
C ILE A 39 23.88 -1.44 -15.24
N ASN A 40 24.35 -0.31 -14.72
CA ASN A 40 25.57 0.32 -15.17
C ASN A 40 26.77 -0.63 -14.95
N LYS A 41 27.64 -0.76 -15.97
CA LYS A 41 28.79 -1.68 -15.98
C LYS A 41 29.69 -1.56 -14.74
N ASN A 42 29.81 -0.35 -14.19
CA ASN A 42 30.66 -0.09 -13.01
C ASN A 42 30.06 -0.69 -11.70
N PHE A 43 28.82 -1.16 -11.74
CA PHE A 43 28.11 -1.78 -10.61
C PHE A 43 27.71 -3.25 -10.89
N GLU A 44 28.08 -3.80 -12.06
CA GLU A 44 27.66 -5.15 -12.49
C GLU A 44 28.12 -6.24 -11.51
N GLU A 45 29.32 -6.10 -10.94
CA GLU A 45 29.85 -7.04 -9.92
C GLU A 45 28.96 -7.15 -8.69
N HIS A 46 28.22 -6.09 -8.36
CA HIS A 46 27.36 -6.02 -7.17
C HIS A 46 25.86 -6.17 -7.47
N LYS A 47 25.52 -6.51 -8.71
CA LYS A 47 24.15 -6.54 -9.23
C LYS A 47 23.17 -7.31 -8.35
N GLU A 48 23.48 -8.53 -7.96
CA GLU A 48 22.59 -9.38 -7.15
C GLU A 48 22.30 -8.76 -5.77
N LYS A 49 23.33 -8.19 -5.14
CA LYS A 49 23.20 -7.51 -3.85
C LYS A 49 22.34 -6.23 -3.98
N ILE A 50 22.53 -5.48 -5.08
CA ILE A 50 21.76 -4.27 -5.39
C ILE A 50 20.29 -4.63 -5.59
N ILE A 51 20.00 -5.66 -6.40
CA ILE A 51 18.65 -6.17 -6.62
C ILE A 51 18.00 -6.60 -5.30
N SER A 52 18.72 -7.38 -4.48
CA SER A 52 18.22 -7.80 -3.18
C SER A 52 17.89 -6.62 -2.26
N GLN A 53 18.72 -5.57 -2.25
CA GLN A 53 18.50 -4.37 -1.44
C GLN A 53 17.31 -3.55 -1.96
N PHE A 54 17.16 -3.46 -3.29
CA PHE A 54 16.04 -2.82 -3.96
C PHE A 54 14.72 -3.53 -3.66
N ASP A 55 14.68 -4.84 -3.83
CA ASP A 55 13.47 -5.66 -3.60
C ASP A 55 13.01 -5.60 -2.13
N LYS A 56 13.97 -5.57 -1.20
CA LYS A 56 13.71 -5.40 0.24
C LYS A 56 13.38 -3.94 0.63
N LYS A 57 13.40 -3.00 -0.32
CA LYS A 57 13.16 -1.56 -0.08
C LYS A 57 14.07 -0.98 1.02
N LYS A 58 15.26 -1.52 1.17
CA LYS A 58 16.22 -1.17 2.22
C LYS A 58 17.21 -0.12 1.71
N ASN A 59 17.25 1.04 2.37
CA ASN A 59 18.27 2.06 2.12
C ASN A 59 19.53 1.79 2.95
N GLY A 60 20.70 2.10 2.40
CA GLY A 60 21.95 1.99 3.12
C GLY A 60 23.08 1.37 2.31
N ILE A 61 24.20 1.15 2.97
CA ILE A 61 25.39 0.53 2.36
C ILE A 61 25.15 -0.99 2.25
N ILE A 62 25.52 -1.54 1.10
CA ILE A 62 25.51 -2.99 0.88
C ILE A 62 26.64 -3.61 1.71
N GLU A 63 26.32 -4.62 2.51
CA GLU A 63 27.26 -5.30 3.38
C GLU A 63 28.50 -5.84 2.61
N GLY A 64 29.69 -5.52 3.13
CA GLY A 64 30.98 -5.88 2.52
C GLY A 64 31.33 -5.08 1.27
N THR A 65 30.72 -3.90 1.06
CA THR A 65 31.03 -3.01 -0.08
C THR A 65 30.97 -1.54 0.35
N ASN A 66 31.46 -0.64 -0.53
CA ASN A 66 31.28 0.81 -0.40
C ASN A 66 30.17 1.34 -1.34
N ILE A 67 29.17 0.50 -1.63
CA ILE A 67 28.01 0.85 -2.46
C ILE A 67 26.83 1.24 -1.58
N PHE A 68 26.38 2.48 -1.69
CA PHE A 68 25.17 2.97 -1.06
C PHE A 68 23.99 2.87 -2.03
N VAL A 69 22.85 2.36 -1.54
CA VAL A 69 21.60 2.25 -2.29
C VAL A 69 20.56 3.12 -1.60
N GLU A 70 19.95 4.02 -2.37
CA GLU A 70 18.82 4.85 -1.94
C GLU A 70 17.60 4.54 -2.82
N ASN A 71 16.60 3.88 -2.26
CA ASN A 71 15.38 3.46 -2.96
C ASN A 71 14.35 4.58 -3.01
N TYR A 72 13.80 4.79 -4.18
CA TYR A 72 12.66 5.66 -4.44
C TYR A 72 11.44 4.80 -4.80
N ILE A 73 10.62 4.56 -3.79
CA ILE A 73 9.45 3.70 -3.89
C ILE A 73 8.24 4.56 -4.26
N ARG A 74 7.44 4.10 -5.23
CA ARG A 74 6.17 4.75 -5.54
C ARG A 74 5.22 4.69 -4.34
N PRO A 75 4.30 5.66 -4.20
CA PRO A 75 3.31 5.63 -3.14
C PRO A 75 2.49 4.34 -3.17
N ILE A 76 2.25 3.77 -1.99
CA ILE A 76 1.31 2.67 -1.82
C ILE A 76 -0.11 3.22 -1.99
N LYS A 77 -0.90 2.62 -2.87
CA LYS A 77 -2.31 2.97 -3.01
C LYS A 77 -3.12 2.32 -1.90
N VAL A 78 -3.85 3.13 -1.15
CA VAL A 78 -4.69 2.66 -0.04
C VAL A 78 -6.14 3.03 -0.35
N VAL A 79 -6.97 2.03 -0.60
CA VAL A 79 -8.40 2.20 -0.82
C VAL A 79 -9.13 1.87 0.47
N ILE A 80 -9.74 2.88 1.10
CA ILE A 80 -10.56 2.73 2.29
C ILE A 80 -12.02 2.64 1.83
N VAL A 81 -12.70 1.55 2.15
CA VAL A 81 -14.12 1.36 1.92
C VAL A 81 -14.86 1.62 3.22
N GLY A 82 -15.58 2.74 3.26
CA GLY A 82 -16.27 3.24 4.43
C GLY A 82 -15.69 4.54 5.00
N ALA A 83 -16.41 5.64 4.79
CA ALA A 83 -16.09 6.97 5.32
C ALA A 83 -16.50 7.12 6.81
N VAL A 84 -16.25 6.08 7.61
CA VAL A 84 -16.59 6.02 9.03
C VAL A 84 -15.61 6.79 9.91
N HIS A 85 -15.89 6.91 11.21
CA HIS A 85 -15.05 7.67 12.14
C HIS A 85 -13.60 7.19 12.19
N ILE A 86 -13.37 5.88 12.16
CA ILE A 86 -12.02 5.27 12.14
C ILE A 86 -11.21 5.75 10.93
N ALA A 87 -11.85 5.95 9.76
CA ALA A 87 -11.16 6.41 8.54
C ALA A 87 -10.48 7.77 8.74
N GLN A 88 -11.05 8.68 9.53
CA GLN A 88 -10.44 9.99 9.82
C GLN A 88 -9.13 9.85 10.59
N TYR A 89 -9.07 8.97 11.59
CA TYR A 89 -7.84 8.69 12.32
C TYR A 89 -6.82 7.96 11.45
N LEU A 90 -7.24 6.99 10.63
CA LEU A 90 -6.36 6.31 9.67
C LEU A 90 -5.65 7.29 8.77
N ILE A 91 -6.38 8.24 8.17
CA ILE A 91 -5.82 9.26 7.30
C ILE A 91 -4.84 10.15 8.05
N ASN A 92 -5.18 10.57 9.28
CA ASN A 92 -4.30 11.40 10.07
C ASN A 92 -2.96 10.71 10.40
N PHE A 93 -2.98 9.43 10.75
CA PHE A 93 -1.75 8.66 10.97
C PHE A 93 -0.96 8.43 9.68
N ALA A 94 -1.66 8.28 8.54
CA ALA A 94 -1.05 8.01 7.25
C ALA A 94 -0.46 9.26 6.56
N LYS A 95 -0.74 10.48 7.03
CA LYS A 95 -0.29 11.74 6.39
C LYS A 95 1.20 11.83 6.11
N ASN A 96 2.02 11.24 6.98
CA ASN A 96 3.48 11.25 6.87
C ASN A 96 4.05 9.97 6.25
N LEU A 97 3.18 9.06 5.82
CA LEU A 97 3.56 7.84 5.12
C LEU A 97 3.45 8.07 3.61
N ASN A 98 4.23 7.33 2.84
CA ASN A 98 4.18 7.41 1.38
C ASN A 98 2.96 6.65 0.83
N PHE A 99 1.74 7.11 1.18
CA PHE A 99 0.47 6.50 0.80
C PHE A 99 -0.36 7.46 -0.07
N GLU A 100 -0.96 6.92 -1.12
CA GLU A 100 -1.98 7.58 -1.95
C GLU A 100 -3.35 7.02 -1.54
N ILE A 101 -4.11 7.81 -0.76
CA ILE A 101 -5.36 7.36 -0.15
C ILE A 101 -6.56 7.78 -0.97
N SER A 102 -7.48 6.84 -1.17
CA SER A 102 -8.82 7.09 -1.71
C SER A 102 -9.87 6.48 -0.79
N ILE A 103 -11.03 7.14 -0.66
CA ILE A 103 -12.17 6.66 0.11
C ILE A 103 -13.32 6.34 -0.83
N ILE A 104 -13.94 5.17 -0.64
CA ILE A 104 -15.18 4.75 -1.30
C ILE A 104 -16.28 4.63 -0.24
N ASP A 105 -17.38 5.34 -0.39
CA ASP A 105 -18.59 5.12 0.41
C ASP A 105 -19.82 5.63 -0.35
N PRO A 106 -20.80 4.78 -0.67
CA PRO A 106 -22.00 5.18 -1.39
C PRO A 106 -22.90 6.12 -0.57
N ARG A 107 -22.67 6.20 0.74
CA ARG A 107 -23.46 7.03 1.66
C ARG A 107 -22.87 8.45 1.72
N GLY A 108 -23.33 9.32 0.82
CA GLY A 108 -22.77 10.68 0.63
C GLY A 108 -22.67 11.53 1.89
N TYR A 109 -23.55 11.34 2.89
CA TYR A 109 -23.47 12.03 4.16
C TYR A 109 -22.16 11.76 4.92
N PHE A 110 -21.68 10.52 4.90
CA PHE A 110 -20.42 10.14 5.54
C PHE A 110 -19.20 10.58 4.73
N ALA A 111 -19.29 10.50 3.42
CA ALA A 111 -18.19 10.71 2.47
C ALA A 111 -18.19 12.16 1.95
N SER A 112 -18.08 13.13 2.85
CA SER A 112 -18.05 14.56 2.49
C SER A 112 -16.62 15.12 2.44
N LYS A 113 -16.37 16.08 1.52
CA LYS A 113 -15.10 16.81 1.45
C LYS A 113 -14.76 17.56 2.74
N GLN A 114 -15.76 17.97 3.51
CA GLN A 114 -15.57 18.63 4.80
C GLN A 114 -14.92 17.70 5.83
N ARG A 115 -15.30 16.40 5.81
CA ARG A 115 -14.72 15.40 6.71
C ARG A 115 -13.37 14.87 6.24
N PHE A 116 -13.12 14.89 4.94
CA PHE A 116 -11.93 14.36 4.28
C PHE A 116 -11.37 15.38 3.29
N PRO A 117 -10.88 16.57 3.79
CA PRO A 117 -10.19 17.50 2.94
C PRO A 117 -8.94 16.83 2.36
N ASP A 118 -8.54 17.18 1.16
CA ASP A 118 -7.32 16.69 0.49
C ASP A 118 -7.31 15.18 0.14
N ILE A 119 -8.40 14.45 0.38
CA ILE A 119 -8.53 13.03 0.03
C ILE A 119 -9.48 12.87 -1.15
N LYS A 120 -9.13 11.96 -2.07
CA LYS A 120 -10.05 11.55 -3.14
C LYS A 120 -11.20 10.74 -2.54
N VAL A 121 -12.39 11.34 -2.49
CA VAL A 121 -13.62 10.71 -2.00
C VAL A 121 -14.52 10.37 -3.18
N ILE A 122 -14.96 9.12 -3.27
CA ILE A 122 -15.81 8.60 -4.35
C ILE A 122 -17.13 8.12 -3.75
N ASN A 123 -18.20 8.87 -4.00
CA ASN A 123 -19.55 8.59 -3.50
C ASN A 123 -20.30 7.62 -4.43
N LYS A 124 -19.77 6.39 -4.59
CA LYS A 124 -20.32 5.34 -5.44
C LYS A 124 -20.23 4.00 -4.73
N TRP A 125 -21.00 3.04 -5.21
CA TRP A 125 -20.84 1.66 -4.82
C TRP A 125 -19.46 1.13 -5.21
N PRO A 126 -18.86 0.19 -4.45
CA PRO A 126 -17.48 -0.24 -4.67
C PRO A 126 -17.18 -0.65 -6.11
N MET A 127 -18.07 -1.42 -6.75
CA MET A 127 -17.83 -1.89 -8.12
C MET A 127 -17.78 -0.75 -9.16
N GLU A 128 -18.57 0.29 -8.96
CA GLU A 128 -18.53 1.50 -9.82
C GLU A 128 -17.30 2.35 -9.50
N ALA A 129 -16.99 2.50 -8.21
CA ALA A 129 -15.88 3.31 -7.73
C ALA A 129 -14.51 2.78 -8.20
N PHE A 130 -14.34 1.46 -8.27
CA PHE A 130 -13.09 0.85 -8.76
C PHE A 130 -12.79 1.16 -10.22
N ASN A 131 -13.79 1.51 -11.04
CA ASN A 131 -13.56 1.98 -12.41
C ASN A 131 -12.88 3.37 -12.47
N GLU A 132 -12.92 4.13 -11.37
CA GLU A 132 -12.32 5.46 -11.25
C GLU A 132 -10.95 5.45 -10.54
N ILE A 133 -10.52 4.29 -10.06
CA ILE A 133 -9.27 4.11 -9.33
C ILE A 133 -8.37 3.19 -10.14
N ASN A 134 -7.19 3.67 -10.48
CA ASN A 134 -6.17 2.80 -11.08
C ASN A 134 -5.56 1.92 -9.97
N THR A 135 -6.04 0.68 -9.88
CA THR A 135 -5.54 -0.33 -8.92
C THR A 135 -4.50 -1.23 -9.55
N ASP A 136 -3.59 -1.76 -8.74
CA ASP A 136 -2.55 -2.71 -9.14
C ASP A 136 -2.13 -3.57 -7.94
N GLN A 137 -1.12 -4.41 -8.12
CA GLN A 137 -0.56 -5.25 -7.06
C GLN A 137 0.11 -4.47 -5.91
N ASN A 138 0.23 -3.12 -6.03
CA ASN A 138 0.70 -2.24 -4.97
C ASN A 138 -0.46 -1.51 -4.26
N THR A 139 -1.66 -2.06 -4.39
CA THR A 139 -2.88 -1.51 -3.78
C THR A 139 -3.26 -2.29 -2.53
N ALA A 140 -3.59 -1.57 -1.46
CA ALA A 140 -4.16 -2.08 -0.22
C ALA A 140 -5.64 -1.75 -0.14
N LEU A 141 -6.47 -2.68 0.34
CA LEU A 141 -7.88 -2.47 0.67
C LEU A 141 -8.08 -2.50 2.18
N ILE A 142 -8.83 -1.55 2.71
CA ILE A 142 -9.26 -1.47 4.11
C ILE A 142 -10.79 -1.32 4.14
N ALA A 143 -11.53 -2.38 4.45
CA ALA A 143 -13.00 -2.39 4.56
C ALA A 143 -13.44 -2.13 6.00
N LEU A 144 -14.22 -1.06 6.21
CA LEU A 144 -14.55 -0.51 7.52
C LEU A 144 -16.06 -0.39 7.82
N THR A 145 -16.96 -0.69 6.85
CA THR A 145 -18.37 -0.34 7.00
C THR A 145 -19.16 -1.28 7.91
N HIS A 146 -18.72 -2.52 8.04
CA HIS A 146 -19.47 -3.65 8.61
C HIS A 146 -20.74 -4.03 7.83
N ASP A 147 -21.06 -3.32 6.74
CA ASP A 147 -22.20 -3.65 5.89
C ASP A 147 -21.74 -4.62 4.77
N PRO A 148 -22.26 -5.86 4.75
CA PRO A 148 -21.91 -6.82 3.72
C PRO A 148 -22.20 -6.34 2.30
N LYS A 149 -23.20 -5.48 2.11
CA LYS A 149 -23.54 -4.94 0.78
C LYS A 149 -22.46 -4.02 0.22
N ILE A 150 -21.65 -3.43 1.09
CA ILE A 150 -20.56 -2.52 0.73
C ILE A 150 -19.22 -3.27 0.82
N ASP A 151 -18.95 -3.94 1.95
CA ASP A 151 -17.66 -4.59 2.21
C ASP A 151 -17.42 -5.80 1.30
N ASP A 152 -18.42 -6.70 1.13
CA ASP A 152 -18.21 -7.95 0.39
C ASP A 152 -17.86 -7.72 -1.10
N PRO A 153 -18.53 -6.84 -1.87
CA PRO A 153 -18.12 -6.55 -3.26
C PRO A 153 -16.71 -5.97 -3.35
N ALA A 154 -16.31 -5.12 -2.40
CA ALA A 154 -14.97 -4.55 -2.38
C ALA A 154 -13.90 -5.62 -2.10
N LEU A 155 -14.15 -6.52 -1.16
CA LEU A 155 -13.26 -7.63 -0.84
C LEU A 155 -13.13 -8.61 -2.02
N GLN A 156 -14.25 -8.92 -2.68
CA GLN A 156 -14.25 -9.76 -3.89
C GLN A 156 -13.42 -9.14 -5.00
N TYR A 157 -13.55 -7.83 -5.23
CA TYR A 157 -12.75 -7.12 -6.21
C TYR A 157 -11.24 -7.20 -5.86
N ALA A 158 -10.87 -6.93 -4.62
CA ALA A 158 -9.49 -6.96 -4.17
C ALA A 158 -8.86 -8.36 -4.30
N LEU A 159 -9.60 -9.40 -3.95
CA LEU A 159 -9.15 -10.80 -4.10
C LEU A 159 -8.91 -11.18 -5.57
N LYS A 160 -9.81 -10.76 -6.49
CA LYS A 160 -9.68 -11.03 -7.93
C LYS A 160 -8.51 -10.27 -8.56
N ASN A 161 -8.17 -9.09 -8.05
CA ASN A 161 -7.13 -8.21 -8.59
C ASN A 161 -5.79 -8.30 -7.82
N ASN A 162 -5.63 -9.32 -6.96
CA ASN A 162 -4.38 -9.61 -6.24
C ASN A 162 -3.80 -8.39 -5.50
N PHE A 163 -4.63 -7.66 -4.76
CA PHE A 163 -4.14 -6.61 -3.88
C PHE A 163 -3.16 -7.20 -2.86
N PHE A 164 -2.07 -6.48 -2.56
CA PHE A 164 -1.05 -7.02 -1.66
C PHE A 164 -1.51 -7.07 -0.20
N TYR A 165 -2.47 -6.23 0.17
CA TYR A 165 -3.05 -6.18 1.50
C TYR A 165 -4.57 -6.04 1.39
N ILE A 166 -5.29 -6.88 2.11
CA ILE A 166 -6.75 -6.87 2.17
C ILE A 166 -7.13 -7.00 3.64
N GLY A 167 -7.66 -5.94 4.24
CA GLY A 167 -8.06 -5.94 5.63
C GLY A 167 -9.53 -5.60 5.82
N ALA A 168 -10.17 -6.26 6.76
CA ALA A 168 -11.58 -6.04 7.03
C ALA A 168 -11.88 -5.91 8.52
N LEU A 169 -12.53 -4.81 8.90
CA LEU A 169 -12.94 -4.53 10.26
C LEU A 169 -14.05 -5.50 10.71
N GLY A 170 -14.05 -5.85 11.99
CA GLY A 170 -15.07 -6.69 12.60
C GLY A 170 -14.53 -7.59 13.69
N SER A 171 -15.43 -8.26 14.40
CA SER A 171 -15.10 -9.30 15.36
C SER A 171 -14.68 -10.61 14.66
N LYS A 172 -14.12 -11.55 15.39
CA LYS A 172 -13.86 -12.91 14.88
C LYS A 172 -15.14 -13.56 14.32
N LYS A 173 -16.29 -13.36 14.98
CA LYS A 173 -17.59 -13.86 14.52
C LYS A 173 -18.00 -13.20 13.20
N THR A 174 -17.85 -11.87 13.10
CA THR A 174 -18.14 -11.11 11.87
C THR A 174 -17.25 -11.60 10.71
N HIS A 175 -15.98 -11.86 10.98
CA HIS A 175 -15.06 -12.39 9.97
C HIS A 175 -15.45 -13.80 9.52
N ALA A 176 -15.80 -14.70 10.45
CA ALA A 176 -16.25 -16.06 10.10
C ALA A 176 -17.50 -16.04 9.20
N ASN A 177 -18.49 -15.20 9.51
CA ASN A 177 -19.66 -15.02 8.66
C ASN A 177 -19.30 -14.47 7.26
N ARG A 178 -18.36 -13.52 7.19
CA ARG A 178 -17.83 -12.99 5.93
C ARG A 178 -17.17 -14.09 5.10
N CYS A 179 -16.34 -14.92 5.71
CA CYS A 179 -15.72 -16.07 5.02
C CYS A 179 -16.77 -17.01 4.42
N GLY A 180 -17.86 -17.29 5.13
CA GLY A 180 -18.98 -18.08 4.62
C GLY A 180 -19.57 -17.48 3.35
N ARG A 181 -19.94 -16.18 3.36
CA ARG A 181 -20.50 -15.51 2.16
C ARG A 181 -19.53 -15.46 0.98
N LEU A 182 -18.22 -15.29 1.25
CA LEU A 182 -17.21 -15.31 0.19
C LEU A 182 -17.07 -16.72 -0.42
N LYS A 183 -17.15 -17.79 0.39
CA LYS A 183 -17.22 -19.17 -0.13
C LYS A 183 -18.44 -19.41 -0.99
N GLU A 184 -19.62 -18.97 -0.55
CA GLU A 184 -20.85 -19.03 -1.33
C GLU A 184 -20.74 -18.27 -2.67
N SER A 185 -19.91 -17.22 -2.70
CA SER A 185 -19.57 -16.45 -3.90
C SER A 185 -18.46 -17.10 -4.77
N GLY A 186 -18.00 -18.31 -4.43
CA GLY A 186 -17.04 -19.08 -5.21
C GLY A 186 -15.56 -18.84 -4.93
N PHE A 187 -15.20 -18.13 -3.85
CA PHE A 187 -13.80 -17.96 -3.45
C PHE A 187 -13.30 -19.15 -2.64
N THR A 188 -12.05 -19.57 -2.91
CA THR A 188 -11.39 -20.67 -2.21
C THR A 188 -10.90 -20.24 -0.81
N ASP A 189 -10.66 -21.22 0.06
CA ASP A 189 -10.10 -20.97 1.39
C ASP A 189 -8.71 -20.29 1.31
N GLU A 190 -7.90 -20.63 0.32
CA GLU A 190 -6.62 -19.97 0.07
C GLU A 190 -6.78 -18.49 -0.27
N GLN A 191 -7.73 -18.16 -1.14
CA GLN A 191 -8.01 -16.75 -1.47
C GLN A 191 -8.51 -15.99 -0.24
N ILE A 192 -9.46 -16.55 0.50
CA ILE A 192 -10.07 -15.94 1.68
C ILE A 192 -9.05 -15.73 2.81
N SER A 193 -8.07 -16.63 2.95
CA SER A 193 -7.01 -16.52 3.96
C SER A 193 -6.10 -15.30 3.78
N LYS A 194 -6.11 -14.66 2.60
CA LYS A 194 -5.40 -13.41 2.33
C LYS A 194 -6.05 -12.20 3.03
N ILE A 195 -7.28 -12.35 3.54
CA ILE A 195 -7.98 -11.27 4.23
C ILE A 195 -7.58 -11.23 5.70
N PHE A 196 -6.97 -10.15 6.13
CA PHE A 196 -6.76 -9.86 7.55
C PHE A 196 -8.10 -9.52 8.22
N GLY A 197 -8.63 -10.47 8.97
CA GLY A 197 -9.89 -10.33 9.69
C GLY A 197 -9.87 -11.04 11.05
N PRO A 198 -10.00 -10.32 12.15
CA PRO A 198 -10.07 -8.86 12.33
C PRO A 198 -8.82 -8.12 11.85
N ILE A 199 -9.01 -6.99 11.19
CA ILE A 199 -7.93 -6.11 10.73
C ILE A 199 -7.16 -5.52 11.91
N GLY A 200 -5.85 -5.29 11.71
CA GLY A 200 -4.97 -4.64 12.68
C GLY A 200 -4.17 -5.62 13.54
N ILE A 201 -3.05 -5.14 14.06
CA ILE A 201 -2.24 -5.88 15.04
C ILE A 201 -2.85 -5.76 16.44
N LYS A 202 -2.57 -6.72 17.33
CA LYS A 202 -3.09 -6.70 18.70
C LYS A 202 -2.34 -5.66 19.56
N LEU A 203 -2.92 -4.48 19.72
CA LEU A 203 -2.43 -3.43 20.63
C LEU A 203 -3.15 -3.43 21.99
N GLY A 204 -4.32 -4.10 22.09
CA GLY A 204 -5.14 -4.12 23.31
C GLY A 204 -6.16 -2.99 23.40
N GLY A 205 -5.99 -1.88 22.71
CA GLY A 205 -6.93 -0.76 22.66
C GLY A 205 -8.19 -1.05 21.87
N ARG A 206 -9.28 -0.30 22.18
CA ARG A 206 -10.61 -0.47 21.55
C ARG A 206 -11.21 0.84 21.05
N SER A 207 -10.59 1.97 21.34
CA SER A 207 -11.02 3.27 20.80
C SER A 207 -10.74 3.39 19.31
N ALA A 208 -11.47 4.27 18.63
CA ALA A 208 -11.30 4.46 17.19
C ALA A 208 -9.86 4.84 16.78
N PRO A 209 -9.13 5.74 17.50
CA PRO A 209 -7.74 6.03 17.18
C PRO A 209 -6.80 4.83 17.43
N GLU A 210 -7.01 4.03 18.48
CA GLU A 210 -6.18 2.86 18.74
C GLU A 210 -6.39 1.76 17.68
N ILE A 211 -7.62 1.57 17.23
CA ILE A 211 -7.93 0.66 16.12
C ILE A 211 -7.27 1.18 14.84
N ALA A 212 -7.38 2.47 14.54
CA ALA A 212 -6.73 3.07 13.37
C ALA A 212 -5.21 2.89 13.40
N LEU A 213 -4.58 3.11 14.57
CA LEU A 213 -3.15 2.88 14.75
C LEU A 213 -2.77 1.42 14.51
N SER A 214 -3.56 0.47 15.02
CA SER A 214 -3.31 -0.97 14.83
C SER A 214 -3.38 -1.38 13.36
N ILE A 215 -4.31 -0.78 12.60
CA ILE A 215 -4.47 -1.03 11.16
C ILE A 215 -3.28 -0.47 10.38
N ILE A 216 -2.88 0.77 10.65
CA ILE A 216 -1.71 1.38 9.99
C ILE A 216 -0.44 0.60 10.29
N ALA A 217 -0.23 0.21 11.55
CA ALA A 217 0.93 -0.59 11.93
C ALA A 217 0.97 -1.94 11.18
N GLN A 218 -0.17 -2.63 11.05
CA GLN A 218 -0.25 -3.85 10.26
C GLN A 218 0.07 -3.59 8.79
N LEU A 219 -0.56 -2.58 8.18
CA LEU A 219 -0.33 -2.24 6.77
C LEU A 219 1.15 -1.95 6.50
N VAL A 220 1.80 -1.13 7.34
CA VAL A 220 3.24 -0.83 7.22
C VAL A 220 4.07 -2.11 7.35
N SER A 221 3.76 -2.99 8.30
CA SER A 221 4.44 -4.28 8.45
C SER A 221 4.35 -5.12 7.17
N GLU A 222 3.18 -5.18 6.53
CA GLU A 222 2.98 -5.97 5.31
C GLU A 222 3.70 -5.39 4.08
N VAL A 223 3.90 -4.06 4.02
CA VAL A 223 4.70 -3.41 2.95
C VAL A 223 6.13 -3.92 2.92
N TYR A 224 6.71 -4.25 4.07
CA TYR A 224 8.12 -4.66 4.21
C TYR A 224 8.33 -6.16 4.40
N LYS A 225 7.27 -6.98 4.36
CA LYS A 225 7.36 -8.45 4.43
C LYS A 225 7.60 -9.14 3.08
N LYS A 226 7.62 -8.36 1.99
CA LYS A 226 7.81 -8.88 0.62
C LYS A 226 9.25 -9.23 0.34
#